data_f83ded9d0a9e84a8913a3b42dad17131
#
_entry.id   f83ded9d0a9e84a8913a3b42dad17131
#
_cell.length_a   1.000
_cell.length_b   1.000
_cell.length_c   1.000
_cell.angle_alpha   90.00
_cell.angle_beta   90.00
_cell.angle_gamma   90.00
#
_symmetry.space_group_name_H-M   'P 1'
#
loop_
_entity.id
_entity.type
_entity.pdbx_description
1 polymer ?
#
loop_
_entity_poly.entity_id
_entity_poly.type
_entity_poly.pdbx_seq_one_letter_code
_entity_poly.pdbx_strand_id
1 'polypeptide(L)'
;MKLPISAYGIALYDEIGFLSVDYAYDGKLTLIDSTKKKNSWEWDDRWEHYEKEVPEELMSGERRIKPLITNLIDDSPIEDIPTAWLKLQLISMRYFKPNELNLENIFEILPNIVWGDETIERAPASLKGLDTTFEQGYANSSVDKFPPMTRYVIPSGVRIADTRRVRLGAYLGEGTTVMHEGFVNYNAGTEGPNMIEGRISAGVYVRKDSDLGGGSSTM
;
A
#
# COMPACT_ATOMS: atom_id res chain seq x y z
N MET A 1 2.90 2.45 17.96
CA MET A 1 3.59 3.68 17.54
C MET A 1 2.70 4.87 17.83
N LYS A 2 3.20 6.09 17.86
CA LYS A 2 2.40 7.32 18.07
C LYS A 2 2.90 8.39 17.11
N LEU A 3 2.01 9.32 16.72
CA LEU A 3 2.40 10.52 15.99
C LEU A 3 3.15 11.50 16.90
N PRO A 4 4.05 12.32 16.38
CA PRO A 4 4.38 12.45 14.95
C PRO A 4 5.29 11.33 14.42
N ILE A 5 5.21 11.08 13.11
CA ILE A 5 6.06 10.15 12.38
C ILE A 5 6.60 10.87 11.14
N SER A 6 7.90 10.78 10.90
CA SER A 6 8.52 11.18 9.64
C SER A 6 9.22 9.96 9.05
N ALA A 7 8.88 9.61 7.83
CA ALA A 7 9.35 8.41 7.18
C ALA A 7 10.00 8.71 5.82
N TYR A 8 11.09 8.01 5.57
CA TYR A 8 11.74 7.97 4.27
C TYR A 8 11.01 6.97 3.37
N GLY A 9 10.72 7.37 2.13
CA GLY A 9 10.07 6.55 1.14
C GLY A 9 10.68 6.71 -0.24
N ILE A 10 10.39 5.76 -1.11
CA ILE A 10 10.76 5.77 -2.52
C ILE A 10 9.50 5.91 -3.36
N ALA A 11 9.37 7.01 -4.05
CA ALA A 11 8.24 7.29 -4.92
C ALA A 11 8.46 6.76 -6.33
N LEU A 12 7.44 6.11 -6.88
CA LEU A 12 7.28 5.89 -8.32
C LEU A 12 6.26 6.92 -8.83
N TYR A 13 6.59 7.65 -9.89
CA TYR A 13 5.74 8.69 -10.45
C TYR A 13 5.88 8.79 -11.97
N ASP A 14 4.85 9.36 -12.59
CA ASP A 14 4.77 9.71 -14.02
C ASP A 14 4.70 11.24 -14.21
N GLU A 15 4.43 11.69 -15.43
CA GLU A 15 4.28 13.13 -15.74
C GLU A 15 3.08 13.78 -15.05
N ILE A 16 2.06 13.00 -14.68
CA ILE A 16 0.85 13.48 -14.01
C ILE A 16 1.06 13.58 -12.49
N GLY A 17 1.88 12.69 -11.90
CA GLY A 17 2.16 12.67 -10.47
C GLY A 17 2.44 11.29 -9.92
N PHE A 18 2.28 11.12 -8.61
CA PHE A 18 2.59 9.86 -7.94
C PHE A 18 1.71 8.70 -8.41
N LEU A 19 2.34 7.54 -8.59
CA LEU A 19 1.72 6.24 -8.79
C LEU A 19 1.72 5.45 -7.48
N SER A 20 2.85 5.43 -6.78
CA SER A 20 3.01 4.75 -5.50
C SER A 20 4.16 5.36 -4.71
N VAL A 21 4.19 5.06 -3.39
CA VAL A 21 5.34 5.32 -2.54
C VAL A 21 5.59 4.08 -1.68
N ASP A 22 6.84 3.60 -1.64
CA ASP A 22 7.25 2.49 -0.80
C ASP A 22 8.03 3.00 0.41
N TYR A 23 7.50 2.76 1.62
CA TYR A 23 8.14 3.09 2.90
C TYR A 23 8.77 1.87 3.59
N ALA A 24 8.58 0.68 3.01
CA ALA A 24 9.09 -0.59 3.51
C ALA A 24 10.18 -1.20 2.62
N TYR A 25 10.76 -0.41 1.77
CA TYR A 25 11.64 -0.79 0.68
C TYR A 25 12.78 -1.75 1.10
N ASP A 26 13.31 -1.64 2.32
CA ASP A 26 14.30 -2.56 2.90
C ASP A 26 13.70 -3.51 3.96
N GLY A 27 12.37 -3.68 3.97
CA GLY A 27 11.63 -4.48 4.95
C GLY A 27 11.44 -3.79 6.30
N LYS A 28 11.80 -2.51 6.40
CA LYS A 28 11.67 -1.70 7.62
C LYS A 28 11.20 -0.29 7.30
N LEU A 29 10.46 0.29 8.25
CA LEU A 29 10.14 1.71 8.21
C LEU A 29 11.36 2.52 8.66
N THR A 30 11.92 3.31 7.75
CA THR A 30 13.03 4.21 8.07
C THR A 30 12.46 5.52 8.61
N LEU A 31 12.59 5.72 9.93
CA LEU A 31 12.14 6.94 10.60
C LEU A 31 13.22 8.01 10.56
N ILE A 32 12.79 9.27 10.46
CA ILE A 32 13.64 10.45 10.40
C ILE A 32 13.16 11.45 11.44
N ASP A 33 14.09 12.11 12.12
CA ASP A 33 13.75 13.23 12.97
C ASP A 33 13.29 14.41 12.13
N SER A 34 12.11 14.95 12.44
CA SER A 34 11.54 16.08 11.72
C SER A 34 11.26 17.26 12.64
N THR A 35 11.51 18.45 12.14
CA THR A 35 11.12 19.72 12.76
C THR A 35 9.84 20.30 12.18
N LYS A 36 9.16 19.56 11.30
CA LYS A 36 7.92 20.03 10.66
C LYS A 36 6.80 20.15 11.70
N LYS A 37 5.89 21.10 11.44
CA LYS A 37 4.77 21.42 12.36
C LYS A 37 3.42 21.00 11.81
N LYS A 38 3.35 20.52 10.57
CA LYS A 38 2.14 20.02 9.90
C LYS A 38 2.50 18.88 8.96
N ASN A 39 1.49 18.12 8.55
CA ASN A 39 1.62 17.07 7.55
C ASN A 39 2.18 17.66 6.25
N SER A 40 3.14 16.99 5.66
CA SER A 40 3.81 17.43 4.44
C SER A 40 4.69 16.32 3.88
N TRP A 41 5.08 16.47 2.65
CA TRP A 41 6.14 15.68 2.06
C TRP A 41 7.14 16.60 1.33
N GLU A 42 8.35 16.11 1.08
CA GLU A 42 9.39 16.80 0.34
C GLU A 42 10.32 15.78 -0.33
N TRP A 43 10.88 16.15 -1.49
CA TRP A 43 11.90 15.32 -2.12
C TRP A 43 13.15 15.27 -1.26
N ASP A 44 13.84 14.11 -1.24
CA ASP A 44 15.15 14.01 -0.62
C ASP A 44 16.23 14.38 -1.65
N ASP A 45 16.82 15.55 -1.48
CA ASP A 45 17.84 16.09 -2.39
C ASP A 45 19.20 15.35 -2.32
N ARG A 46 19.34 14.36 -1.43
CA ARG A 46 20.52 13.49 -1.36
C ARG A 46 20.52 12.37 -2.39
N TRP A 47 19.56 12.39 -3.32
CA TRP A 47 19.32 11.39 -4.36
C TRP A 47 20.52 11.05 -5.26
N GLU A 48 21.47 11.96 -5.46
CA GLU A 48 22.64 11.74 -6.33
C GLU A 48 23.46 10.47 -5.96
N HIS A 49 23.32 9.97 -4.74
CA HIS A 49 23.93 8.71 -4.30
C HIS A 49 23.12 7.47 -4.65
N TYR A 50 21.80 7.62 -4.83
CA TYR A 50 20.87 6.52 -5.12
C TYR A 50 20.73 6.21 -6.62
N GLU A 51 20.86 7.22 -7.47
CA GLU A 51 20.81 7.04 -8.94
C GLU A 51 21.87 6.06 -9.47
N LYS A 52 22.96 5.87 -8.73
CA LYS A 52 24.05 4.95 -9.09
C LYS A 52 23.74 3.47 -8.73
N GLU A 53 22.77 3.23 -7.89
CA GLU A 53 22.41 1.90 -7.37
C GLU A 53 21.10 1.35 -7.96
N VAL A 54 20.30 2.19 -8.61
CA VAL A 54 19.05 1.75 -9.24
C VAL A 54 19.37 1.18 -10.63
N PRO A 55 18.99 -0.07 -10.95
CA PRO A 55 19.19 -0.64 -12.28
C PRO A 55 18.54 0.23 -13.35
N GLU A 56 19.25 0.47 -14.47
CA GLU A 56 18.80 1.32 -15.56
C GLU A 56 17.45 0.85 -16.15
N GLU A 57 17.17 -0.45 -16.04
CA GLU A 57 15.91 -1.10 -16.47
C GLU A 57 14.69 -0.60 -15.67
N LEU A 58 14.87 -0.17 -14.41
CA LEU A 58 13.81 0.42 -13.59
C LEU A 58 13.54 1.89 -13.91
N MET A 59 14.44 2.52 -14.65
CA MET A 59 14.38 3.92 -15.07
C MET A 59 13.84 4.09 -16.49
N SER A 60 13.50 2.98 -17.20
CA SER A 60 13.02 3.02 -18.57
C SER A 60 11.57 3.48 -18.68
N GLY A 61 11.30 4.34 -19.65
CA GLY A 61 9.97 4.85 -19.98
C GLY A 61 9.62 6.18 -19.28
N GLU A 62 8.34 6.53 -19.30
CA GLU A 62 7.79 7.78 -18.70
C GLU A 62 7.75 7.75 -17.16
N ARG A 63 8.13 6.63 -16.55
CA ARG A 63 8.13 6.42 -15.10
C ARG A 63 9.47 6.78 -14.48
N ARG A 64 9.43 7.41 -13.34
CA ARG A 64 10.61 7.86 -12.60
C ARG A 64 10.53 7.41 -11.15
N ILE A 65 11.69 7.18 -10.56
CA ILE A 65 11.83 6.83 -9.14
C ILE A 65 12.64 7.92 -8.46
N LYS A 66 12.13 8.40 -7.32
CA LYS A 66 12.84 9.39 -6.52
C LYS A 66 12.50 9.23 -5.03
N PRO A 67 13.48 9.35 -4.13
CA PRO A 67 13.23 9.34 -2.70
C PRO A 67 12.57 10.62 -2.21
N LEU A 68 11.74 10.46 -1.18
CA LEU A 68 11.06 11.55 -0.50
C LEU A 68 11.01 11.30 1.01
N ILE A 69 10.68 12.35 1.73
CA ILE A 69 10.37 12.30 3.16
C ILE A 69 8.92 12.71 3.34
N THR A 70 8.14 11.89 4.04
CA THR A 70 6.77 12.22 4.42
C THR A 70 6.66 12.41 5.92
N ASN A 71 6.07 13.53 6.31
CA ASN A 71 5.88 13.94 7.69
C ASN A 71 4.39 13.82 8.04
N LEU A 72 4.04 12.86 8.89
CA LEU A 72 2.72 12.67 9.47
C LEU A 72 2.77 13.19 10.91
N ILE A 73 2.42 14.44 11.11
CA ILE A 73 2.52 15.15 12.39
C ILE A 73 1.29 14.93 13.24
N ASP A 74 0.12 14.96 12.59
CA ASP A 74 -1.18 14.70 13.19
C ASP A 74 -2.02 13.76 12.33
N ASP A 75 -3.16 13.32 12.83
CA ASP A 75 -4.07 12.41 12.14
C ASP A 75 -5.21 13.15 11.41
N SER A 76 -4.91 14.27 10.78
CA SER A 76 -5.88 14.97 9.92
C SER A 76 -6.27 14.15 8.68
N PRO A 77 -7.38 14.51 7.98
CA PRO A 77 -7.75 13.93 6.70
C PRO A 77 -6.60 13.92 5.70
N ILE A 78 -6.61 12.97 4.78
CA ILE A 78 -5.56 12.83 3.77
C ILE A 78 -5.70 13.94 2.73
N GLU A 79 -4.59 14.65 2.47
CA GLU A 79 -4.52 15.74 1.49
C GLU A 79 -3.61 15.43 0.29
N ASP A 80 -2.75 14.40 0.40
CA ASP A 80 -1.79 14.02 -0.64
C ASP A 80 -1.53 12.52 -0.71
N ILE A 81 -0.99 12.09 -1.85
CA ILE A 81 -0.70 10.66 -2.12
C ILE A 81 0.38 10.10 -1.20
N PRO A 82 1.53 10.75 -0.94
CA PRO A 82 2.52 10.25 0.00
C PRO A 82 1.96 9.98 1.39
N THR A 83 1.15 10.87 1.95
CA THR A 83 0.48 10.66 3.24
C THR A 83 -0.48 9.46 3.21
N ALA A 84 -1.26 9.28 2.13
CA ALA A 84 -2.14 8.11 1.96
C ALA A 84 -1.33 6.80 2.00
N TRP A 85 -0.25 6.73 1.24
CA TRP A 85 0.62 5.55 1.16
C TRP A 85 1.30 5.24 2.50
N LEU A 86 1.75 6.27 3.22
CA LEU A 86 2.35 6.08 4.54
C LEU A 86 1.33 5.50 5.52
N LYS A 87 0.13 6.08 5.62
CA LYS A 87 -0.93 5.58 6.51
C LYS A 87 -1.31 4.12 6.20
N LEU A 88 -1.47 3.75 4.92
CA LEU A 88 -1.78 2.37 4.53
C LEU A 88 -0.67 1.39 4.94
N GLN A 89 0.59 1.74 4.69
CA GLN A 89 1.71 0.86 5.05
C GLN A 89 1.90 0.76 6.55
N LEU A 90 1.69 1.83 7.31
CA LEU A 90 1.72 1.78 8.78
C LEU A 90 0.72 0.78 9.36
N ILE A 91 -0.48 0.64 8.76
CA ILE A 91 -1.46 -0.37 9.14
C ILE A 91 -0.96 -1.76 8.76
N SER A 92 -0.51 -1.96 7.52
CA SER A 92 -0.03 -3.26 7.03
C SER A 92 1.23 -3.76 7.76
N MET A 93 2.09 -2.85 8.19
CA MET A 93 3.26 -3.14 9.04
C MET A 93 2.92 -3.35 10.53
N ARG A 94 1.64 -3.29 10.91
CA ARG A 94 1.15 -3.49 12.29
C ARG A 94 1.54 -2.38 13.28
N TYR A 95 1.90 -1.20 12.81
CA TYR A 95 2.15 -0.05 13.70
C TYR A 95 0.86 0.57 14.23
N PHE A 96 -0.22 0.50 13.44
CA PHE A 96 -1.58 0.94 13.80
C PHE A 96 -2.59 -0.14 13.42
N LYS A 97 -3.63 -0.29 14.24
CA LYS A 97 -4.76 -1.17 13.95
C LYS A 97 -5.77 -0.47 13.03
N PRO A 98 -6.71 -1.22 12.42
CA PRO A 98 -7.84 -0.63 11.74
C PRO A 98 -8.56 0.40 12.63
N ASN A 99 -8.96 1.52 12.02
CA ASN A 99 -9.61 2.67 12.65
C ASN A 99 -8.73 3.49 13.63
N GLU A 100 -7.44 3.22 13.75
CA GLU A 100 -6.53 4.03 14.55
C GLU A 100 -5.90 5.19 13.76
N LEU A 101 -6.08 5.23 12.43
CA LEU A 101 -5.68 6.33 11.56
C LEU A 101 -6.87 6.85 10.75
N ASN A 102 -6.96 8.17 10.61
CA ASN A 102 -7.95 8.82 9.76
C ASN A 102 -7.60 8.62 8.28
N LEU A 103 -8.43 7.90 7.54
CA LEU A 103 -8.30 7.63 6.10
C LEU A 103 -9.34 8.39 5.26
N GLU A 104 -9.93 9.45 5.81
CA GLU A 104 -10.83 10.33 5.07
C GLU A 104 -10.14 10.88 3.81
N ASN A 105 -10.87 11.02 2.72
CA ASN A 105 -10.44 11.45 1.39
C ASN A 105 -9.55 10.43 0.63
N ILE A 106 -9.31 9.23 1.15
CA ILE A 106 -8.38 8.29 0.50
C ILE A 106 -8.80 7.92 -0.93
N PHE A 107 -10.11 7.84 -1.21
CA PHE A 107 -10.61 7.51 -2.55
C PHE A 107 -10.50 8.66 -3.53
N GLU A 108 -10.59 9.89 -3.07
CA GLU A 108 -10.43 11.09 -3.87
C GLU A 108 -8.95 11.30 -4.24
N ILE A 109 -8.07 11.05 -3.30
CA ILE A 109 -6.63 11.28 -3.43
C ILE A 109 -5.92 10.20 -4.25
N LEU A 110 -6.22 8.92 -4.01
CA LEU A 110 -5.53 7.84 -4.72
C LEU A 110 -6.02 7.70 -6.18
N PRO A 111 -5.12 7.67 -7.17
CA PRO A 111 -5.47 7.39 -8.56
C PRO A 111 -5.80 5.90 -8.76
N ASN A 112 -6.52 5.59 -9.85
CA ASN A 112 -6.61 4.21 -10.34
C ASN A 112 -5.30 3.83 -11.02
N ILE A 113 -4.75 2.71 -10.63
CA ILE A 113 -3.48 2.18 -11.12
C ILE A 113 -3.71 0.78 -11.69
N VAL A 114 -3.04 0.46 -12.78
CA VAL A 114 -2.91 -0.91 -13.30
C VAL A 114 -1.75 -1.58 -12.56
N TRP A 115 -2.07 -2.61 -11.80
CA TRP A 115 -1.13 -3.43 -11.04
C TRP A 115 -0.85 -4.74 -11.78
N GLY A 116 0.09 -4.75 -12.69
CA GLY A 116 0.56 -5.97 -13.38
C GLY A 116 1.73 -6.63 -12.65
N ASP A 117 2.16 -7.81 -13.10
CA ASP A 117 3.29 -8.52 -12.46
C ASP A 117 4.57 -7.69 -12.50
N GLU A 118 4.87 -7.06 -13.63
CA GLU A 118 6.07 -6.23 -13.85
C GLU A 118 5.73 -4.76 -14.11
N THR A 119 4.43 -4.39 -14.10
CA THR A 119 3.97 -3.06 -14.48
C THR A 119 3.20 -2.38 -13.35
N ILE A 120 3.48 -1.10 -13.15
CA ILE A 120 2.68 -0.19 -12.31
C ILE A 120 2.47 1.06 -13.17
N GLU A 121 1.24 1.27 -13.64
CA GLU A 121 0.90 2.38 -14.52
C GLU A 121 -0.42 3.02 -14.12
N ARG A 122 -0.59 4.30 -14.42
CA ARG A 122 -1.88 4.96 -14.27
C ARG A 122 -2.91 4.30 -15.19
N ALA A 123 -4.10 4.03 -14.66
CA ALA A 123 -5.17 3.49 -15.48
C ALA A 123 -5.50 4.44 -16.64
N PRO A 124 -5.59 3.93 -17.88
CA PRO A 124 -5.83 4.76 -19.04
C PRO A 124 -7.22 5.39 -18.99
N ALA A 125 -7.34 6.62 -19.51
CA ALA A 125 -8.62 7.31 -19.64
C ALA A 125 -9.51 6.72 -20.75
N SER A 126 -8.95 5.93 -21.66
CA SER A 126 -9.66 5.27 -22.77
C SER A 126 -9.29 3.79 -22.85
N LEU A 127 -10.11 3.01 -23.56
CA LEU A 127 -9.88 1.58 -23.76
C LEU A 127 -8.51 1.32 -24.40
N LYS A 128 -7.69 0.47 -23.77
CA LYS A 128 -6.47 -0.06 -24.35
C LYS A 128 -6.75 -1.33 -25.15
N GLY A 129 -6.16 -1.43 -26.34
CA GLY A 129 -6.28 -2.63 -27.19
C GLY A 129 -5.40 -3.79 -26.72
N LEU A 130 -5.64 -4.96 -27.31
CA LEU A 130 -4.95 -6.21 -26.96
C LEU A 130 -3.45 -6.16 -27.22
N ASP A 131 -3.01 -5.45 -28.28
CA ASP A 131 -1.61 -5.37 -28.66
C ASP A 131 -0.75 -4.72 -27.57
N THR A 132 -1.27 -3.67 -26.94
CA THR A 132 -0.62 -3.01 -25.79
C THR A 132 -0.50 -3.94 -24.57
N THR A 133 -1.46 -4.85 -24.41
CA THR A 133 -1.48 -5.79 -23.28
C THR A 133 -0.38 -6.84 -23.38
N PHE A 134 -0.06 -7.30 -24.60
CA PHE A 134 1.00 -8.29 -24.83
C PHE A 134 2.40 -7.68 -24.68
N GLU A 135 2.60 -6.47 -25.18
CA GLU A 135 3.90 -5.80 -25.15
C GLU A 135 4.26 -5.28 -23.74
N GLN A 136 3.27 -4.99 -22.89
CA GLN A 136 3.46 -4.34 -21.60
C GLN A 136 3.26 -5.25 -20.38
N GLY A 137 3.06 -6.57 -20.57
CA GLY A 137 2.96 -7.51 -19.45
C GLY A 137 1.72 -7.34 -18.57
N TYR A 138 0.59 -6.92 -19.12
CA TYR A 138 -0.68 -6.77 -18.37
C TYR A 138 -1.39 -8.10 -18.04
N ALA A 139 -0.81 -9.24 -18.40
CA ALA A 139 -1.34 -10.52 -17.93
C ALA A 139 -1.43 -10.53 -16.39
N ASN A 140 -2.53 -10.99 -15.85
CA ASN A 140 -2.82 -11.01 -14.40
C ASN A 140 -2.92 -9.63 -13.72
N SER A 141 -3.16 -8.56 -14.48
CA SER A 141 -3.27 -7.22 -13.93
C SER A 141 -4.61 -6.98 -13.24
N SER A 142 -4.59 -6.14 -12.22
CA SER A 142 -5.80 -5.52 -11.64
C SER A 142 -5.78 -4.01 -11.87
N VAL A 143 -6.97 -3.40 -11.86
CA VAL A 143 -7.12 -1.94 -11.90
C VAL A 143 -7.80 -1.52 -10.61
N ASP A 144 -7.05 -0.88 -9.73
CA ASP A 144 -7.54 -0.48 -8.41
C ASP A 144 -6.72 0.69 -7.87
N LYS A 145 -7.27 1.38 -6.88
CA LYS A 145 -6.56 2.38 -6.07
C LYS A 145 -5.61 1.72 -5.05
N PHE A 146 -5.95 0.51 -4.62
CA PHE A 146 -5.20 -0.24 -3.60
C PHE A 146 -4.52 -1.46 -4.22
N PRO A 147 -3.19 -1.56 -4.16
CA PRO A 147 -2.48 -2.75 -4.61
C PRO A 147 -2.71 -3.93 -3.65
N PRO A 148 -2.38 -5.16 -4.07
CA PRO A 148 -2.15 -6.25 -3.14
C PRO A 148 -1.12 -5.87 -2.08
N MET A 149 -1.40 -6.17 -0.80
CA MET A 149 -0.53 -5.82 0.32
C MET A 149 0.90 -6.32 0.13
N THR A 150 1.05 -7.55 -0.36
CA THR A 150 2.33 -8.23 -0.52
C THR A 150 3.26 -7.60 -1.57
N ARG A 151 2.77 -6.63 -2.33
CA ARG A 151 3.61 -5.83 -3.21
C ARG A 151 4.57 -4.90 -2.45
N TYR A 152 4.19 -4.50 -1.24
CA TYR A 152 4.93 -3.53 -0.41
C TYR A 152 5.25 -4.08 0.99
N VAL A 153 4.35 -4.86 1.56
CA VAL A 153 4.48 -5.37 2.92
C VAL A 153 4.14 -6.85 2.96
N ILE A 154 5.10 -7.67 3.40
CA ILE A 154 4.88 -9.09 3.68
C ILE A 154 4.99 -9.29 5.19
N PRO A 155 3.85 -9.33 5.91
CA PRO A 155 3.89 -9.49 7.36
C PRO A 155 4.37 -10.89 7.76
N SER A 156 5.14 -10.98 8.83
CA SER A 156 5.62 -12.24 9.36
C SER A 156 4.48 -13.06 9.98
N GLY A 157 4.64 -14.40 10.01
CA GLY A 157 3.75 -15.30 10.72
C GLY A 157 2.32 -15.40 10.16
N VAL A 158 2.10 -15.10 8.87
CA VAL A 158 0.80 -15.21 8.20
C VAL A 158 0.86 -16.16 7.01
N ARG A 159 -0.31 -16.62 6.57
CA ARG A 159 -0.50 -17.35 5.31
C ARG A 159 -1.55 -16.61 4.48
N ILE A 160 -1.25 -16.36 3.22
CA ILE A 160 -2.13 -15.71 2.24
C ILE A 160 -2.15 -16.58 1.00
N ALA A 161 -3.29 -17.24 0.73
CA ALA A 161 -3.40 -18.18 -0.37
C ALA A 161 -3.50 -17.50 -1.74
N ASP A 162 -4.18 -16.34 -1.82
CA ASP A 162 -4.21 -15.46 -3.00
C ASP A 162 -3.93 -14.02 -2.55
N THR A 163 -2.76 -13.52 -2.93
CA THR A 163 -2.28 -12.18 -2.52
C THR A 163 -3.15 -11.04 -3.03
N ARG A 164 -3.86 -11.23 -4.15
CA ARG A 164 -4.79 -10.23 -4.73
C ARG A 164 -6.04 -10.01 -3.86
N ARG A 165 -6.28 -10.89 -2.89
CA ARG A 165 -7.43 -10.85 -1.98
C ARG A 165 -7.17 -10.03 -0.71
N VAL A 166 -5.96 -9.55 -0.49
CA VAL A 166 -5.59 -8.72 0.66
C VAL A 166 -5.03 -7.40 0.18
N ARG A 167 -5.75 -6.31 0.44
CA ARG A 167 -5.37 -4.97 0.03
C ARG A 167 -4.29 -4.38 0.94
N LEU A 168 -3.41 -3.56 0.38
CA LEU A 168 -2.55 -2.69 1.19
C LEU A 168 -3.41 -1.82 2.12
N GLY A 169 -2.98 -1.65 3.36
CA GLY A 169 -3.79 -1.06 4.43
C GLY A 169 -4.60 -2.09 5.23
N ALA A 170 -4.50 -3.39 4.91
CA ALA A 170 -4.99 -4.45 5.78
C ALA A 170 -4.01 -4.73 6.92
N TYR A 171 -4.53 -5.07 8.10
CA TYR A 171 -3.76 -5.49 9.27
C TYR A 171 -3.93 -7.00 9.47
N LEU A 172 -2.89 -7.80 9.27
CA LEU A 172 -2.93 -9.24 9.53
C LEU A 172 -2.08 -9.57 10.76
N GLY A 173 -2.71 -9.90 11.87
CA GLY A 173 -2.03 -10.37 13.08
C GLY A 173 -1.33 -11.72 12.87
N GLU A 174 -0.34 -12.02 13.71
CA GLU A 174 0.40 -13.27 13.64
C GLU A 174 -0.52 -14.48 13.79
N GLY A 175 -0.26 -15.55 13.04
CA GLY A 175 -1.09 -16.76 12.99
C GLY A 175 -2.32 -16.64 12.06
N THR A 176 -2.57 -15.51 11.42
CA THR A 176 -3.68 -15.35 10.47
C THR A 176 -3.42 -16.16 9.20
N THR A 177 -4.45 -16.90 8.78
CA THR A 177 -4.51 -17.56 7.47
C THR A 177 -5.67 -16.96 6.67
N VAL A 178 -5.37 -16.37 5.50
CA VAL A 178 -6.38 -15.94 4.53
C VAL A 178 -6.43 -16.98 3.42
N MET A 179 -7.57 -17.68 3.30
CA MET A 179 -7.80 -18.71 2.29
C MET A 179 -8.12 -18.09 0.92
N HIS A 180 -8.19 -18.92 -0.13
CA HIS A 180 -8.36 -18.46 -1.52
C HIS A 180 -9.60 -17.56 -1.73
N GLU A 181 -10.71 -17.83 -1.04
CA GLU A 181 -11.93 -17.04 -1.12
C GLU A 181 -11.98 -15.92 -0.08
N GLY A 182 -11.07 -15.93 0.90
CA GLY A 182 -10.96 -14.90 1.91
C GLY A 182 -10.59 -13.55 1.28
N PHE A 183 -11.17 -12.47 1.78
CA PHE A 183 -10.86 -11.11 1.35
C PHE A 183 -10.71 -10.17 2.54
N VAL A 184 -9.60 -9.42 2.58
CA VAL A 184 -9.37 -8.42 3.61
C VAL A 184 -9.16 -7.04 2.96
N ASN A 185 -10.07 -6.12 3.28
CA ASN A 185 -10.03 -4.77 2.75
C ASN A 185 -8.94 -3.91 3.44
N TYR A 186 -8.61 -2.74 2.86
CA TYR A 186 -7.85 -1.71 3.57
C TYR A 186 -8.62 -1.29 4.84
N ASN A 187 -7.93 -0.76 5.83
CA ASN A 187 -8.50 -0.39 7.13
C ASN A 187 -9.32 -1.52 7.78
N ALA A 188 -9.01 -2.77 7.48
CA ALA A 188 -9.63 -3.97 8.04
C ALA A 188 -8.55 -4.92 8.51
N GLY A 189 -8.90 -5.92 9.31
CA GLY A 189 -7.88 -6.88 9.68
C GLY A 189 -8.28 -7.89 10.74
N THR A 190 -7.24 -8.59 11.21
CA THR A 190 -7.34 -9.70 12.15
C THR A 190 -6.32 -9.53 13.28
N GLU A 191 -6.70 -9.89 14.50
CA GLU A 191 -5.78 -9.91 15.63
C GLU A 191 -4.82 -11.13 15.57
N GLY A 192 -5.31 -12.24 14.98
CA GLY A 192 -4.62 -13.52 14.91
C GLY A 192 -4.47 -14.26 16.26
N PRO A 193 -4.40 -15.60 16.23
CA PRO A 193 -4.62 -16.44 15.06
C PRO A 193 -6.08 -16.46 14.60
N ASN A 194 -6.29 -16.54 13.28
CA ASN A 194 -7.62 -16.58 12.66
C ASN A 194 -7.56 -17.36 11.34
N MET A 195 -8.67 -17.98 10.94
CA MET A 195 -8.87 -18.51 9.59
C MET A 195 -9.95 -17.67 8.87
N ILE A 196 -9.58 -17.07 7.75
CA ILE A 196 -10.42 -16.15 6.99
C ILE A 196 -10.73 -16.76 5.62
N GLU A 197 -11.94 -17.26 5.47
CA GLU A 197 -12.50 -17.78 4.21
C GLU A 197 -13.54 -16.81 3.61
N GLY A 198 -14.09 -15.93 4.45
CA GLY A 198 -15.08 -14.93 4.06
C GLY A 198 -14.46 -13.54 3.83
N ARG A 199 -15.34 -12.53 3.71
CA ARG A 199 -14.96 -11.13 3.45
C ARG A 199 -14.90 -10.30 4.70
N ILE A 200 -13.78 -9.61 4.94
CA ILE A 200 -13.64 -8.56 5.96
C ILE A 200 -13.71 -7.20 5.28
N SER A 201 -14.76 -6.44 5.55
CA SER A 201 -14.98 -5.09 5.00
C SER A 201 -14.14 -4.05 5.74
N ALA A 202 -13.91 -2.89 5.13
CA ALA A 202 -13.19 -1.78 5.75
C ALA A 202 -13.81 -1.40 7.10
N GLY A 203 -12.96 -1.07 8.08
CA GLY A 203 -13.37 -0.73 9.44
C GLY A 203 -13.60 -1.93 10.37
N VAL A 204 -13.58 -3.16 9.86
CA VAL A 204 -13.81 -4.37 10.67
C VAL A 204 -12.49 -4.97 11.16
N TYR A 205 -12.42 -5.26 12.46
CA TYR A 205 -11.28 -5.93 13.09
C TYR A 205 -11.72 -7.22 13.78
N VAL A 206 -11.34 -8.37 13.21
CA VAL A 206 -11.66 -9.70 13.74
C VAL A 206 -10.71 -10.04 14.87
N ARG A 207 -11.26 -10.33 16.04
CA ARG A 207 -10.48 -10.68 17.23
C ARG A 207 -9.85 -12.07 17.08
N LYS A 208 -8.82 -12.32 17.91
CA LYS A 208 -8.13 -13.61 17.95
C LYS A 208 -9.09 -14.77 18.20
N ASP A 209 -8.72 -15.94 17.74
CA ASP A 209 -9.46 -17.20 17.93
C ASP A 209 -10.88 -17.16 17.34
N SER A 210 -11.10 -16.30 16.31
CA SER A 210 -12.37 -16.17 15.60
C SER A 210 -12.16 -16.51 14.14
N ASP A 211 -12.89 -17.48 13.60
CA ASP A 211 -12.84 -17.87 12.20
C ASP A 211 -14.00 -17.24 11.42
N LEU A 212 -13.72 -16.83 10.20
CA LEU A 212 -14.71 -16.31 9.27
C LEU A 212 -14.93 -17.30 8.13
N GLY A 213 -15.99 -18.11 8.24
CA GLY A 213 -16.31 -19.16 7.27
C GLY A 213 -16.63 -18.65 5.87
N GLY A 214 -16.46 -19.52 4.89
CA GLY A 214 -16.70 -19.21 3.48
C GLY A 214 -18.11 -18.72 3.19
N GLY A 215 -18.23 -17.72 2.31
CA GLY A 215 -19.49 -17.08 1.98
C GLY A 215 -19.99 -16.03 3.00
N SER A 216 -19.36 -15.92 4.17
CA SER A 216 -19.69 -14.85 5.11
C SER A 216 -19.10 -13.51 4.71
N SER A 217 -19.77 -12.42 5.10
CA SER A 217 -19.30 -11.04 4.92
C SER A 217 -19.57 -10.23 6.17
N THR A 218 -18.54 -9.58 6.66
CA THR A 218 -18.68 -8.62 7.77
C THR A 218 -18.86 -7.21 7.21
N MET A 219 -19.71 -6.45 7.85
CA MET A 219 -19.93 -5.02 7.55
C MET A 219 -19.94 -4.20 8.81
#